data_a965792c98d5f5e2f8c82ca637b811ba
#
_entry.id   a965792c98d5f5e2f8c82ca637b811ba
#
_cell.length_a   1.000
_cell.length_b   1.000
_cell.length_c   1.000
_cell.angle_alpha   90.00
_cell.angle_beta   90.00
_cell.angle_gamma   90.00
#
_symmetry.space_group_name_H-M   'P 1'
#
loop_
_entity.id
_entity.type
_entity.pdbx_description
1 polymer ?
#
loop_
_entity_poly.entity_id
_entity_poly.type
_entity_poly.pdbx_seq_one_letter_code
_entity_poly.pdbx_strand_id
1 'polypeptide(L)'
;MKINFITCSSNPGKCGITDYVNLLSNELEKNGHLVEVETIDSIKDFANLSKNLPSSDLCSLQFAPYAFSKSGLSGKGLITFAKSLANKNTHINFHEIWIGAYPKATWKEKTIGWLQKKEIINFINICKPSAITCSNSAALDRMCQTNIDAKYLYLFGNIPYSPCKKNDSLNHINIVFFGTLYEKFPYNQ
;
A
#
# COMPACT_ATOMS: atom_id res chain seq x y z
N MET A 1 -17.78 9.57 -10.72
CA MET A 1 -17.35 8.15 -10.78
C MET A 1 -17.62 7.51 -9.43
N LYS A 2 -17.93 6.21 -9.45
CA LYS A 2 -17.95 5.38 -8.24
C LYS A 2 -16.62 4.67 -8.10
N ILE A 3 -15.89 4.94 -7.01
CA ILE A 3 -14.56 4.41 -6.72
C ILE A 3 -14.65 3.50 -5.50
N ASN A 4 -14.12 2.29 -5.60
CA ASN A 4 -14.02 1.37 -4.48
C ASN A 4 -12.56 1.18 -4.10
N PHE A 5 -12.17 1.62 -2.91
CA PHE A 5 -10.88 1.33 -2.31
C PHE A 5 -10.94 0.02 -1.54
N ILE A 6 -9.93 -0.81 -1.74
CA ILE A 6 -9.71 -2.03 -0.97
C ILE A 6 -8.38 -1.88 -0.24
N THR A 7 -8.42 -1.90 1.08
CA THR A 7 -7.27 -1.64 1.95
C THR A 7 -7.21 -2.64 3.10
N CYS A 8 -6.09 -2.65 3.81
CA CYS A 8 -6.01 -3.38 5.07
C CYS A 8 -6.87 -2.69 6.14
N SER A 9 -7.49 -3.49 7.00
CA SER A 9 -8.11 -2.95 8.20
C SER A 9 -7.06 -2.60 9.23
N SER A 10 -7.22 -1.44 9.82
CA SER A 10 -6.49 -1.05 11.01
C SER A 10 -7.22 0.08 11.71
N ASN A 11 -6.99 0.24 12.99
CA ASN A 11 -7.51 1.39 13.72
C ASN A 11 -6.91 2.68 13.12
N PRO A 12 -7.72 3.74 12.92
CA PRO A 12 -7.23 5.04 12.49
C PRO A 12 -6.04 5.53 13.33
N GLY A 13 -5.05 6.11 12.70
CA GLY A 13 -3.81 6.56 13.34
C GLY A 13 -2.80 5.47 13.67
N LYS A 14 -3.07 4.19 13.31
CA LYS A 14 -2.14 3.07 13.52
C LYS A 14 -1.59 2.48 12.22
N CYS A 15 -2.18 2.83 11.08
CA CYS A 15 -1.73 2.36 9.78
C CYS A 15 -1.73 3.50 8.77
N GLY A 16 -0.56 3.85 8.29
CA GLY A 16 -0.39 4.92 7.32
C GLY A 16 -1.13 4.68 5.99
N ILE A 17 -1.38 3.42 5.62
CA ILE A 17 -2.14 3.09 4.41
C ILE A 17 -3.62 3.44 4.60
N THR A 18 -4.20 3.07 5.74
CA THR A 18 -5.60 3.40 6.04
C THR A 18 -5.80 4.90 6.16
N ASP A 19 -4.89 5.60 6.84
CA ASP A 19 -4.95 7.05 6.97
C ASP A 19 -4.84 7.74 5.60
N TYR A 20 -3.94 7.25 4.74
CA TYR A 20 -3.82 7.70 3.35
C TYR A 20 -5.13 7.51 2.57
N VAL A 21 -5.74 6.33 2.64
CA VAL A 21 -7.01 6.04 1.95
C VAL A 21 -8.13 6.94 2.44
N ASN A 22 -8.25 7.14 3.76
CA ASN A 22 -9.29 8.00 4.34
C ASN A 22 -9.15 9.45 3.87
N LEU A 23 -7.94 10.00 3.86
CA LEU A 23 -7.70 11.36 3.39
C LEU A 23 -7.98 11.50 1.88
N LEU A 24 -7.54 10.53 1.09
CA LEU A 24 -7.79 10.51 -0.35
C LEU A 24 -9.28 10.37 -0.66
N SER A 25 -9.99 9.51 0.06
CA SER A 25 -11.44 9.34 -0.09
C SER A 25 -12.19 10.64 0.16
N ASN A 26 -11.87 11.33 1.26
CA ASN A 26 -12.49 12.61 1.61
C ASN A 26 -12.27 13.68 0.50
N GLU A 27 -11.07 13.73 -0.08
CA GLU A 27 -10.79 14.69 -1.17
C GLU A 27 -11.49 14.32 -2.47
N LEU A 28 -11.60 13.03 -2.78
CA LEU A 28 -12.36 12.56 -3.96
C LEU A 28 -13.86 12.84 -3.80
N GLU A 29 -14.43 12.65 -2.62
CA GLU A 29 -15.83 12.98 -2.33
C GLU A 29 -16.12 14.48 -2.47
N LYS A 30 -15.22 15.35 -1.99
CA LYS A 30 -15.30 16.81 -2.21
C LYS A 30 -15.27 17.18 -3.69
N ASN A 31 -14.62 16.38 -4.53
CA ASN A 31 -14.59 16.54 -5.97
C ASN A 31 -15.74 15.84 -6.71
N GLY A 32 -16.78 15.38 -5.99
CA GLY A 32 -18.02 14.84 -6.56
C GLY A 32 -17.95 13.38 -6.97
N HIS A 33 -16.98 12.61 -6.46
CA HIS A 33 -16.94 11.15 -6.63
C HIS A 33 -17.71 10.45 -5.51
N LEU A 34 -18.25 9.27 -5.80
CA LEU A 34 -18.77 8.35 -4.78
C LEU A 34 -17.66 7.41 -4.39
N VAL A 35 -17.29 7.36 -3.11
CA VAL A 35 -16.21 6.53 -2.62
C VAL A 35 -16.74 5.51 -1.62
N GLU A 36 -16.36 4.24 -1.84
CA GLU A 36 -16.58 3.15 -0.90
C GLU A 36 -15.22 2.59 -0.48
N VAL A 37 -15.09 2.18 0.77
CA VAL A 37 -13.85 1.61 1.31
C VAL A 37 -14.15 0.25 1.91
N GLU A 38 -13.55 -0.78 1.32
CA GLU A 38 -13.60 -2.16 1.79
C GLU A 38 -12.32 -2.50 2.52
N THR A 39 -12.44 -3.13 3.68
CA THR A 39 -11.28 -3.52 4.49
C THR A 39 -11.06 -5.03 4.47
N ILE A 40 -9.79 -5.42 4.44
CA ILE A 40 -9.34 -6.81 4.49
C ILE A 40 -8.48 -6.98 5.75
N ASP A 41 -8.94 -7.78 6.70
CA ASP A 41 -8.24 -8.11 7.95
C ASP A 41 -7.39 -9.36 7.83
N SER A 42 -7.76 -10.24 6.90
CA SER A 42 -7.13 -11.54 6.76
C SER A 42 -7.25 -12.12 5.36
N ILE A 43 -6.47 -13.17 5.09
CA ILE A 43 -6.54 -13.94 3.84
C ILE A 43 -7.96 -14.46 3.54
N LYS A 44 -8.76 -14.75 4.58
CA LYS A 44 -10.13 -15.24 4.41
C LYS A 44 -11.06 -14.20 3.81
N ASP A 45 -10.79 -12.93 4.08
CA ASP A 45 -11.62 -11.82 3.60
C ASP A 45 -11.49 -11.64 2.09
N PHE A 46 -10.33 -11.99 1.50
CA PHE A 46 -10.19 -12.05 0.05
C PHE A 46 -11.22 -12.97 -0.61
N ALA A 47 -11.49 -14.13 -0.02
CA ALA A 47 -12.46 -15.07 -0.56
C ALA A 47 -13.90 -14.55 -0.41
N ASN A 48 -14.20 -13.87 0.69
CA ASN A 48 -15.50 -13.26 0.95
C ASN A 48 -15.75 -12.07 0.01
N LEU A 49 -14.77 -11.18 -0.09
CA LEU A 49 -14.84 -10.02 -0.97
C LEU A 49 -14.94 -10.43 -2.45
N SER A 50 -14.26 -11.51 -2.85
CA SER A 50 -14.35 -12.04 -4.22
C SER A 50 -15.76 -12.41 -4.65
N LYS A 51 -16.62 -12.80 -3.70
CA LYS A 51 -18.02 -13.16 -3.98
C LYS A 51 -18.95 -11.94 -4.05
N ASN A 52 -18.61 -10.90 -3.30
CA ASN A 52 -19.47 -9.75 -3.05
C ASN A 52 -18.78 -8.41 -3.41
N LEU A 53 -17.87 -8.44 -4.37
CA LEU A 53 -17.13 -7.23 -4.76
C LEU A 53 -18.12 -6.18 -5.32
N PRO A 54 -18.19 -4.99 -4.70
CA PRO A 54 -19.12 -3.95 -5.12
C PRO A 54 -18.93 -3.53 -6.58
N SER A 55 -20.02 -3.14 -7.23
CA SER A 55 -19.93 -2.53 -8.56
C SER A 55 -19.34 -1.12 -8.43
N SER A 56 -18.31 -0.85 -9.21
CA SER A 56 -17.62 0.45 -9.23
C SER A 56 -17.06 0.73 -10.63
N ASP A 57 -16.84 2.01 -10.94
CA ASP A 57 -16.16 2.44 -12.16
C ASP A 57 -14.66 2.20 -12.09
N LEU A 58 -14.11 2.22 -10.86
CA LEU A 58 -12.71 1.95 -10.55
C LEU A 58 -12.61 1.19 -9.23
N CYS A 59 -11.86 0.11 -9.22
CA CYS A 59 -11.46 -0.62 -8.03
C CYS A 59 -9.98 -0.35 -7.74
N SER A 60 -9.64 0.23 -6.60
CA SER A 60 -8.26 0.59 -6.24
C SER A 60 -7.79 -0.24 -5.04
N LEU A 61 -6.93 -1.23 -5.30
CA LEU A 61 -6.32 -2.05 -4.27
C LEU A 61 -5.06 -1.38 -3.72
N GLN A 62 -5.04 -1.13 -2.41
CA GLN A 62 -3.89 -0.60 -1.68
C GLN A 62 -3.11 -1.78 -1.09
N PHE A 63 -2.02 -2.16 -1.77
CA PHE A 63 -1.36 -3.43 -1.51
C PHE A 63 -0.11 -3.29 -0.65
N ALA A 64 -0.04 -4.10 0.42
CA ALA A 64 1.17 -4.36 1.18
C ALA A 64 1.12 -5.82 1.69
N PRO A 65 2.12 -6.67 1.43
CA PRO A 65 2.06 -8.11 1.75
C PRO A 65 1.76 -8.40 3.21
N TYR A 66 2.40 -7.68 4.12
CA TYR A 66 2.23 -7.88 5.56
C TYR A 66 0.96 -7.25 6.14
N ALA A 67 0.28 -6.41 5.38
CA ALA A 67 -1.00 -5.84 5.81
C ALA A 67 -2.14 -6.89 5.80
N PHE A 68 -2.03 -7.92 4.96
CA PHE A 68 -3.05 -8.95 4.80
C PHE A 68 -2.68 -10.28 5.47
N SER A 69 -1.40 -10.51 5.76
CA SER A 69 -0.91 -11.77 6.29
C SER A 69 0.35 -11.57 7.12
N LYS A 70 0.40 -12.21 8.31
CA LYS A 70 1.60 -12.18 9.18
C LYS A 70 2.85 -12.76 8.51
N SER A 71 2.70 -13.67 7.57
CA SER A 71 3.80 -14.22 6.76
C SER A 71 4.11 -13.40 5.52
N GLY A 72 3.26 -12.43 5.17
CA GLY A 72 3.31 -11.70 3.92
C GLY A 72 2.97 -12.54 2.70
N LEU A 73 2.40 -13.74 2.89
CA LEU A 73 1.97 -14.66 1.83
C LEU A 73 0.46 -14.88 1.95
N SER A 74 -0.27 -14.72 0.87
CA SER A 74 -1.73 -14.80 0.82
C SER A 74 -2.27 -16.03 0.07
N GLY A 75 -1.42 -16.72 -0.67
CA GLY A 75 -1.71 -18.00 -1.30
C GLY A 75 -2.96 -18.03 -2.18
N LYS A 76 -3.77 -19.07 -2.01
CA LYS A 76 -4.99 -19.28 -2.82
C LYS A 76 -6.02 -18.16 -2.67
N GLY A 77 -6.08 -17.48 -1.53
CA GLY A 77 -7.00 -16.36 -1.30
C GLY A 77 -6.75 -15.21 -2.26
N LEU A 78 -5.49 -14.82 -2.40
CA LEU A 78 -5.09 -13.75 -3.33
C LEU A 78 -5.38 -14.12 -4.80
N ILE A 79 -5.18 -15.39 -5.18
CA ILE A 79 -5.46 -15.88 -6.54
C ILE A 79 -6.97 -15.84 -6.84
N THR A 80 -7.81 -16.25 -5.88
CA THR A 80 -9.27 -16.17 -6.04
C THR A 80 -9.71 -14.73 -6.20
N PHE A 81 -9.14 -13.83 -5.40
CA PHE A 81 -9.41 -12.41 -5.49
C PHE A 81 -8.94 -11.79 -6.82
N ALA A 82 -7.76 -12.18 -7.32
CA ALA A 82 -7.28 -11.75 -8.64
C ALA A 82 -8.27 -12.07 -9.75
N LYS A 83 -8.87 -13.27 -9.73
CA LYS A 83 -9.88 -13.70 -10.70
C LYS A 83 -11.15 -12.85 -10.64
N SER A 84 -11.58 -12.41 -9.45
CA SER A 84 -12.75 -11.53 -9.33
C SER A 84 -12.51 -10.10 -9.82
N LEU A 85 -11.24 -9.69 -9.90
CA LEU A 85 -10.82 -8.39 -10.43
C LEU A 85 -10.55 -8.39 -11.94
N ALA A 86 -10.34 -9.55 -12.56
CA ALA A 86 -9.81 -9.69 -13.92
C ALA A 86 -10.62 -8.98 -15.03
N ASN A 87 -11.92 -8.72 -14.80
CA ASN A 87 -12.78 -8.01 -15.74
C ASN A 87 -13.23 -6.64 -15.24
N LYS A 88 -12.54 -6.10 -14.23
CA LYS A 88 -12.84 -4.79 -13.64
C LYS A 88 -11.76 -3.79 -14.01
N ASN A 89 -12.14 -2.53 -14.08
CA ASN A 89 -11.16 -1.45 -14.16
C ASN A 89 -10.45 -1.36 -12.80
N THR A 90 -9.24 -1.91 -12.74
CA THR A 90 -8.51 -2.10 -11.49
C THR A 90 -7.21 -1.32 -11.49
N HIS A 91 -6.99 -0.56 -10.44
CA HIS A 91 -5.73 0.07 -10.08
C HIS A 91 -5.13 -0.66 -8.89
N ILE A 92 -3.83 -0.94 -8.92
CA ILE A 92 -3.08 -1.49 -7.78
C ILE A 92 -2.01 -0.49 -7.38
N ASN A 93 -2.08 -0.02 -6.15
CA ASN A 93 -1.03 0.81 -5.56
C ASN A 93 -0.21 -0.03 -4.57
N PHE A 94 1.06 -0.25 -4.87
CA PHE A 94 1.99 -0.96 -4.01
C PHE A 94 2.64 0.00 -3.01
N HIS A 95 2.20 -0.05 -1.76
CA HIS A 95 2.87 0.62 -0.63
C HIS A 95 4.13 -0.13 -0.24
N GLU A 96 4.06 -1.45 -0.28
CA GLU A 96 5.18 -2.38 -0.11
C GLU A 96 5.11 -3.48 -1.15
N ILE A 97 6.29 -4.00 -1.49
CA ILE A 97 6.44 -5.17 -2.35
C ILE A 97 7.08 -6.31 -1.54
N TRP A 98 7.81 -7.22 -2.19
CA TRP A 98 8.48 -8.33 -1.49
C TRP A 98 9.70 -7.87 -0.69
N ILE A 99 9.96 -8.57 0.43
CA ILE A 99 11.15 -8.37 1.27
C ILE A 99 12.42 -8.99 0.65
N GLY A 100 13.54 -8.85 1.34
CA GLY A 100 14.78 -9.57 1.03
C GLY A 100 15.58 -9.04 -0.15
N ALA A 101 15.17 -7.89 -0.71
CA ALA A 101 15.85 -7.29 -1.87
C ALA A 101 16.91 -6.23 -1.47
N TYR A 102 17.31 -6.16 -0.20
CA TYR A 102 18.37 -5.29 0.28
C TYR A 102 19.68 -6.06 0.55
N PRO A 103 20.85 -5.41 0.48
CA PRO A 103 22.15 -6.10 0.48
C PRO A 103 22.40 -7.01 1.71
N LYS A 104 21.91 -6.61 2.89
CA LYS A 104 22.10 -7.34 4.15
C LYS A 104 20.94 -8.31 4.49
N ALA A 105 20.07 -8.60 3.54
CA ALA A 105 18.96 -9.53 3.75
C ALA A 105 19.47 -10.94 4.09
N THR A 106 18.86 -11.53 5.10
CA THR A 106 19.10 -12.92 5.49
C THR A 106 18.60 -13.87 4.40
N TRP A 107 19.13 -15.11 4.38
CA TRP A 107 18.66 -16.13 3.43
C TRP A 107 17.15 -16.40 3.59
N LYS A 108 16.63 -16.35 4.83
CA LYS A 108 15.21 -16.50 5.13
C LYS A 108 14.38 -15.40 4.47
N GLU A 109 14.78 -14.15 4.63
CA GLU A 109 14.10 -13.00 3.99
C GLU A 109 14.15 -13.08 2.47
N LYS A 110 15.27 -13.51 1.90
CA LYS A 110 15.41 -13.73 0.44
C LYS A 110 14.45 -14.81 -0.05
N THR A 111 14.30 -15.91 0.70
CA THR A 111 13.38 -17.00 0.35
C THR A 111 11.93 -16.56 0.43
N ILE A 112 11.53 -15.90 1.52
CA ILE A 112 10.17 -15.36 1.68
C ILE A 112 9.89 -14.33 0.58
N GLY A 113 10.81 -13.41 0.34
CA GLY A 113 10.68 -12.39 -0.69
C GLY A 113 10.55 -12.97 -2.10
N TRP A 114 11.25 -14.05 -2.40
CA TRP A 114 11.10 -14.77 -3.66
C TRP A 114 9.70 -15.38 -3.83
N LEU A 115 9.13 -15.94 -2.75
CA LEU A 115 7.74 -16.44 -2.76
C LEU A 115 6.74 -15.30 -2.93
N GLN A 116 6.89 -14.20 -2.17
CA GLN A 116 6.06 -13.00 -2.30
C GLN A 116 6.12 -12.41 -3.71
N LYS A 117 7.32 -12.32 -4.29
CA LYS A 117 7.51 -11.87 -5.67
C LYS A 117 6.71 -12.73 -6.66
N LYS A 118 6.77 -14.06 -6.51
CA LYS A 118 6.00 -14.99 -7.36
C LYS A 118 4.49 -14.81 -7.19
N GLU A 119 4.01 -14.64 -5.96
CA GLU A 119 2.59 -14.39 -5.69
C GLU A 119 2.11 -13.08 -6.31
N ILE A 120 2.88 -12.00 -6.15
CA ILE A 120 2.54 -10.68 -6.69
C ILE A 120 2.51 -10.72 -8.22
N ILE A 121 3.52 -11.30 -8.86
CA ILE A 121 3.56 -11.41 -10.33
C ILE A 121 2.37 -12.25 -10.83
N ASN A 122 2.08 -13.37 -10.19
CA ASN A 122 0.95 -14.21 -10.56
C ASN A 122 -0.39 -13.49 -10.36
N PHE A 123 -0.54 -12.75 -9.26
CA PHE A 123 -1.70 -11.89 -9.00
C PHE A 123 -1.91 -10.86 -10.12
N ILE A 124 -0.86 -10.14 -10.51
CA ILE A 124 -0.91 -9.14 -11.58
C ILE A 124 -1.29 -9.79 -12.91
N ASN A 125 -0.69 -10.93 -13.25
CA ASN A 125 -0.95 -11.66 -14.50
C ASN A 125 -2.40 -12.16 -14.62
N ILE A 126 -3.03 -12.53 -13.51
CA ILE A 126 -4.42 -12.97 -13.46
C ILE A 126 -5.37 -11.78 -13.47
N CYS A 127 -5.09 -10.78 -12.62
CA CYS A 127 -5.94 -9.59 -12.46
C CYS A 127 -5.92 -8.70 -13.71
N LYS A 128 -4.76 -8.56 -14.36
CA LYS A 128 -4.52 -7.67 -15.51
C LYS A 128 -5.00 -6.24 -15.23
N PRO A 129 -4.46 -5.59 -14.19
CA PRO A 129 -4.95 -4.27 -13.79
C PRO A 129 -4.73 -3.23 -14.90
N SER A 130 -5.63 -2.24 -14.95
CA SER A 130 -5.53 -1.11 -15.88
C SER A 130 -4.38 -0.18 -15.57
N ALA A 131 -3.97 -0.11 -14.28
CA ALA A 131 -2.83 0.68 -13.84
C ALA A 131 -2.17 0.04 -12.61
N ILE A 132 -0.84 0.16 -12.56
CA ILE A 132 -0.03 -0.23 -11.40
C ILE A 132 0.79 0.97 -10.97
N THR A 133 0.80 1.25 -9.68
CA THR A 133 1.65 2.30 -9.09
C THR A 133 2.45 1.78 -7.90
N CYS A 134 3.57 2.44 -7.64
CA CYS A 134 4.40 2.21 -6.47
C CYS A 134 4.59 3.52 -5.71
N SER A 135 4.47 3.47 -4.39
CA SER A 135 4.57 4.63 -3.52
C SER A 135 6.01 5.09 -3.25
N ASN A 136 7.00 4.30 -3.65
CA ASN A 136 8.42 4.66 -3.51
C ASN A 136 9.23 4.18 -4.71
N SER A 137 10.33 4.88 -5.00
CA SER A 137 11.20 4.61 -6.15
C SER A 137 11.86 3.22 -6.09
N ALA A 138 12.27 2.77 -4.90
CA ALA A 138 12.90 1.46 -4.75
C ALA A 138 11.95 0.30 -5.08
N ALA A 139 10.66 0.42 -4.77
CA ALA A 139 9.64 -0.54 -5.19
C ALA A 139 9.42 -0.48 -6.71
N LEU A 140 9.35 0.73 -7.27
CA LEU A 140 9.21 0.93 -8.71
C LEU A 140 10.35 0.27 -9.48
N ASP A 141 11.61 0.54 -9.12
CA ASP A 141 12.79 -0.04 -9.78
C ASP A 141 12.74 -1.57 -9.79
N ARG A 142 12.31 -2.17 -8.68
CA ARG A 142 12.17 -3.63 -8.56
C ARG A 142 11.03 -4.19 -9.40
N MET A 143 9.92 -3.47 -9.52
CA MET A 143 8.81 -3.85 -10.41
C MET A 143 9.25 -3.79 -11.87
N CYS A 144 9.92 -2.73 -12.30
CA CYS A 144 10.46 -2.58 -13.65
C CYS A 144 11.42 -3.73 -14.02
N GLN A 145 12.24 -4.21 -13.07
CA GLN A 145 13.12 -5.39 -13.25
C GLN A 145 12.35 -6.70 -13.51
N THR A 146 11.04 -6.72 -13.32
CA THR A 146 10.17 -7.89 -13.60
C THR A 146 9.34 -7.73 -14.88
N ASN A 147 9.63 -6.73 -15.70
CA ASN A 147 8.86 -6.35 -16.89
C ASN A 147 7.40 -5.98 -16.58
N ILE A 148 7.12 -5.52 -15.39
CA ILE A 148 5.82 -4.97 -15.01
C ILE A 148 5.87 -3.46 -15.25
N ASP A 149 4.95 -2.95 -16.09
CA ASP A 149 4.79 -1.51 -16.32
C ASP A 149 4.09 -0.89 -15.10
N ALA A 150 4.88 -0.29 -14.24
CA ALA A 150 4.42 0.41 -13.05
C ALA A 150 4.87 1.87 -13.10
N LYS A 151 4.10 2.76 -12.48
CA LYS A 151 4.39 4.19 -12.40
C LYS A 151 4.63 4.62 -10.97
N TYR A 152 5.42 5.67 -10.78
CA TYR A 152 5.59 6.27 -9.48
C TYR A 152 4.35 7.08 -9.10
N LEU A 153 3.79 6.83 -7.91
CA LEU A 153 2.73 7.62 -7.32
C LEU A 153 3.23 8.22 -6.01
N TYR A 154 3.49 9.51 -6.02
CA TYR A 154 3.93 10.22 -4.83
C TYR A 154 2.84 10.18 -3.75
N LEU A 155 3.20 9.77 -2.53
CA LEU A 155 2.30 9.82 -1.39
C LEU A 155 2.32 11.23 -0.81
N PHE A 156 1.15 11.79 -0.57
CA PHE A 156 1.00 13.02 0.20
C PHE A 156 1.13 12.73 1.70
N GLY A 157 1.35 13.78 2.49
CA GLY A 157 1.47 13.65 3.95
C GLY A 157 0.15 13.26 4.60
N ASN A 158 0.18 12.28 5.50
CA ASN A 158 -1.00 11.82 6.26
C ASN A 158 -1.31 12.73 7.47
N ILE A 159 -0.52 13.78 7.69
CA ILE A 159 -0.71 14.73 8.78
C ILE A 159 -1.28 16.02 8.19
N PRO A 160 -2.47 16.47 8.62
CA PRO A 160 -3.02 17.74 8.17
C PRO A 160 -2.08 18.89 8.47
N TYR A 161 -1.91 19.77 7.49
CA TYR A 161 -1.14 20.99 7.72
C TYR A 161 -1.85 21.88 8.75
N SER A 162 -1.13 22.27 9.79
CA SER A 162 -1.56 23.28 10.73
C SER A 162 -0.55 24.45 10.70
N PRO A 163 -0.98 25.67 10.42
CA PRO A 163 -0.05 26.80 10.43
C PRO A 163 0.51 27.00 11.83
N CYS A 164 1.81 26.84 11.98
CA CYS A 164 2.51 27.10 13.19
C CYS A 164 2.82 28.61 13.30
N LYS A 165 2.50 29.22 14.44
CA LYS A 165 2.99 30.59 14.73
C LYS A 165 4.51 30.52 14.84
N LYS A 166 5.22 31.23 13.97
CA LYS A 166 6.67 31.42 14.10
C LYS A 166 6.95 32.09 15.45
N ASN A 167 7.69 31.39 16.28
CA ASN A 167 8.23 31.98 17.49
C ASN A 167 9.58 32.61 17.14
N ASP A 168 9.58 33.90 16.75
CA ASP A 168 10.75 34.62 16.26
C ASP A 168 11.80 34.92 17.36
N SER A 169 11.58 34.45 18.61
CA SER A 169 12.43 34.79 19.77
C SER A 169 13.38 33.66 20.21
N LEU A 170 13.57 32.62 19.41
CA LEU A 170 14.44 31.50 19.82
C LEU A 170 15.84 31.65 19.24
N ASN A 171 16.82 31.96 20.11
CA ASN A 171 18.25 31.86 19.83
C ASN A 171 18.75 30.40 19.68
N HIS A 172 17.83 29.44 19.49
CA HIS A 172 18.13 28.03 19.41
C HIS A 172 17.51 27.38 18.20
N ILE A 173 18.22 26.45 17.61
CA ILE A 173 17.69 25.55 16.56
C ILE A 173 17.05 24.35 17.27
N ASN A 174 15.75 24.18 17.11
CA ASN A 174 15.04 23.00 17.58
C ASN A 174 15.02 21.95 16.49
N ILE A 175 15.63 20.79 16.74
CA ILE A 175 15.58 19.64 15.86
C ILE A 175 14.56 18.67 16.44
N VAL A 176 13.48 18.42 15.69
CA VAL A 176 12.44 17.45 16.05
C VAL A 176 12.59 16.22 15.17
N PHE A 177 12.77 15.06 15.79
CA PHE A 177 12.72 13.78 15.12
C PHE A 177 11.29 13.21 15.24
N PHE A 178 10.66 12.94 14.11
CA PHE A 178 9.36 12.28 14.05
C PHE A 178 9.52 10.91 13.35
N GLY A 179 9.29 9.83 14.11
CA GLY A 179 9.42 8.48 13.58
C GLY A 179 9.75 7.45 14.64
N THR A 180 9.98 6.21 14.22
CA THR A 180 10.41 5.12 15.11
C THR A 180 11.93 5.14 15.23
N LEU A 181 12.42 5.19 16.47
CA LEU A 181 13.84 5.01 16.76
C LEU A 181 14.18 3.52 16.68
N TYR A 182 15.06 3.16 15.77
CA TYR A 182 15.57 1.79 15.66
C TYR A 182 16.86 1.67 16.45
N GLU A 183 17.01 0.66 17.32
CA GLU A 183 18.19 0.44 18.18
C GLU A 183 19.54 0.44 17.45
N LYS A 184 19.54 0.08 16.18
CA LYS A 184 20.75 0.00 15.34
C LYS A 184 21.01 1.23 14.50
N PHE A 185 20.22 2.28 14.63
CA PHE A 185 20.45 3.49 13.87
C PHE A 185 21.48 4.38 14.56
N PRO A 186 22.50 4.89 13.85
CA PRO A 186 23.58 5.68 14.48
C PRO A 186 23.12 7.11 14.77
N TYR A 187 22.33 7.29 15.84
CA TYR A 187 21.86 8.63 16.26
C TYR A 187 22.98 9.53 16.84
N ASN A 188 24.15 8.96 17.13
CA ASN A 188 25.26 9.65 17.80
C ASN A 188 26.46 9.91 16.88
N GLN A 189 26.25 10.00 15.56
CA GLN A 189 27.29 10.39 14.61
C GLN A 189 27.12 11.82 14.14
#